data_e00c6ffbf60e7aa23200647af11d0a62
#
_entry.id   e00c6ffbf60e7aa23200647af11d0a62
#
_cell.length_a   1.000
_cell.length_b   1.000
_cell.length_c   1.000
_cell.angle_alpha   90.00
_cell.angle_beta   90.00
_cell.angle_gamma   90.00
#
_symmetry.space_group_name_H-M   'P 1'
#
loop_
_entity.id
_entity.type
_entity.pdbx_description
1 polymer ?
#
loop_
_entity_poly.entity_id
_entity_poly.type
_entity_poly.pdbx_seq_one_letter_code
_entity_poly.pdbx_strand_id
1 'polypeptide(L)'
;ASKAVLPALPLPVSKLALIDSGGRAVWVANLDGHRMQRFAADNGQPLGPVLAGEARILAERAFTGEAALTAIRRFAAEDAPLDLRKHRPSWQAEFADGTRVYIDADTGEVLALRTRFWRVFDFMWGLHIMDPAEREDTSHPLLYGLAALSLISVLLGTALLFRRRRNRQVTRA
;
A
#
# COMPACT_ATOMS: atom_id res chain seq x y z
N ALA A 1 -32.98 1.76 -11.17
CA ALA A 1 -31.63 1.27 -11.44
C ALA A 1 -31.30 1.62 -12.89
N SER A 2 -30.32 2.50 -13.12
CA SER A 2 -29.84 2.81 -14.46
C SER A 2 -29.17 1.58 -15.07
N LYS A 3 -29.58 1.22 -16.28
CA LYS A 3 -29.01 0.05 -16.98
C LYS A 3 -27.62 0.44 -17.49
N ALA A 4 -26.59 -0.31 -17.08
CA ALA A 4 -25.24 -0.05 -17.57
C ALA A 4 -25.12 -0.40 -19.06
N VAL A 5 -24.56 0.54 -19.83
CA VAL A 5 -24.30 0.39 -21.27
C VAL A 5 -22.89 -0.14 -21.46
N LEU A 6 -22.74 -1.21 -22.23
CA LEU A 6 -21.41 -1.75 -22.55
C LEU A 6 -20.71 -0.80 -23.53
N PRO A 7 -19.48 -0.33 -23.22
CA PRO A 7 -18.78 0.57 -24.12
C PRO A 7 -18.24 -0.16 -25.36
N ALA A 8 -18.04 0.60 -26.45
CA ALA A 8 -17.26 0.10 -27.59
C ALA A 8 -15.77 0.04 -27.19
N LEU A 9 -15.27 -1.17 -26.97
CA LEU A 9 -13.93 -1.38 -26.46
C LEU A 9 -12.91 -1.52 -27.59
N PRO A 10 -11.75 -0.84 -27.51
CA PRO A 10 -10.62 -1.17 -28.39
C PRO A 10 -10.08 -2.57 -27.98
N LEU A 11 -9.84 -3.41 -28.98
CA LEU A 11 -9.26 -4.76 -28.77
C LEU A 11 -7.72 -4.72 -28.84
N PRO A 12 -7.02 -5.57 -28.09
CA PRO A 12 -7.49 -6.60 -27.14
C PRO A 12 -7.77 -6.00 -25.74
N VAL A 13 -8.80 -6.52 -25.08
CA VAL A 13 -9.13 -6.21 -23.67
C VAL A 13 -8.83 -7.43 -22.81
N SER A 14 -7.94 -7.30 -21.83
CA SER A 14 -7.61 -8.40 -20.92
C SER A 14 -8.59 -8.49 -19.74
N LYS A 15 -9.14 -7.38 -19.29
CA LYS A 15 -10.09 -7.31 -18.18
C LYS A 15 -11.02 -6.12 -18.34
N LEU A 16 -12.31 -6.33 -18.06
CA LEU A 16 -13.32 -5.29 -17.94
C LEU A 16 -13.99 -5.38 -16.57
N ALA A 17 -14.02 -4.28 -15.84
CA ALA A 17 -14.65 -4.22 -14.52
C ALA A 17 -15.60 -3.02 -14.45
N LEU A 18 -16.73 -3.20 -13.79
CA LEU A 18 -17.61 -2.10 -13.42
C LEU A 18 -17.29 -1.71 -11.98
N ILE A 19 -16.90 -0.46 -11.77
CA ILE A 19 -16.57 0.06 -10.45
C ILE A 19 -17.51 1.22 -10.08
N ASP A 20 -17.66 1.45 -8.79
CA ASP A 20 -18.25 2.68 -8.28
C ASP A 20 -17.15 3.73 -8.13
N SER A 21 -17.23 4.78 -8.92
CA SER A 21 -16.36 5.95 -8.82
C SER A 21 -17.16 7.10 -8.18
N GLY A 22 -17.28 7.05 -6.85
CA GLY A 22 -17.95 8.08 -6.07
C GLY A 22 -19.46 8.21 -6.35
N GLY A 23 -20.18 7.11 -6.41
CA GLY A 23 -21.61 7.05 -6.70
C GLY A 23 -21.95 7.10 -8.18
N ARG A 24 -20.94 7.12 -9.06
CA ARG A 24 -21.09 6.98 -10.50
C ARG A 24 -20.50 5.65 -10.96
N ALA A 25 -21.29 4.86 -11.67
CA ALA A 25 -20.81 3.62 -12.26
C ALA A 25 -19.89 3.93 -13.45
N VAL A 26 -18.68 3.33 -13.44
CA VAL A 26 -17.65 3.51 -14.45
C VAL A 26 -17.12 2.15 -14.88
N TRP A 27 -17.04 1.91 -16.18
CA TRP A 27 -16.33 0.77 -16.71
C TRP A 27 -14.83 1.07 -16.74
N VAL A 28 -14.03 0.16 -16.26
CA VAL A 28 -12.56 0.18 -16.35
C VAL A 28 -12.12 -0.99 -17.20
N ALA A 29 -11.55 -0.71 -18.36
CA ALA A 29 -10.95 -1.70 -19.25
C ALA A 29 -9.44 -1.72 -19.08
N ASN A 30 -8.86 -2.89 -18.90
CA ASN A 30 -7.43 -3.10 -18.96
C ASN A 30 -7.05 -3.52 -20.38
N LEU A 31 -6.30 -2.66 -21.06
CA LEU A 31 -5.79 -2.83 -22.40
C LEU A 31 -4.32 -3.24 -22.29
N ASP A 32 -3.91 -4.30 -22.95
CA ASP A 32 -2.49 -4.75 -23.05
C ASP A 32 -1.75 -4.91 -21.69
N GLY A 33 -2.47 -5.27 -20.62
CA GLY A 33 -1.90 -5.56 -19.32
C GLY A 33 -1.44 -4.35 -18.48
N HIS A 34 -1.21 -3.18 -19.09
CA HIS A 34 -0.69 -2.00 -18.40
C HIS A 34 -1.49 -0.72 -18.62
N ARG A 35 -2.29 -0.67 -19.66
CA ARG A 35 -3.04 0.52 -20.04
C ARG A 35 -4.48 0.41 -19.56
N MET A 36 -4.89 1.25 -18.65
CA MET A 36 -6.26 1.30 -18.16
C MET A 36 -7.00 2.44 -18.83
N GLN A 37 -8.25 2.18 -19.23
CA GLN A 37 -9.14 3.18 -19.82
C GLN A 37 -10.50 3.14 -19.14
N ARG A 38 -11.05 4.29 -18.85
CA ARG A 38 -12.36 4.45 -18.22
C ARG A 38 -13.41 4.78 -19.26
N PHE A 39 -14.65 4.30 -18.99
CA PHE A 39 -15.82 4.64 -19.78
C PHE A 39 -17.02 4.90 -18.85
N ALA A 40 -17.83 5.86 -19.19
CA ALA A 40 -19.06 6.12 -18.45
C ALA A 40 -20.05 4.97 -18.64
N ALA A 41 -20.59 4.44 -17.54
CA ALA A 41 -21.48 3.28 -17.62
C ALA A 41 -22.90 3.63 -18.11
N ASP A 42 -23.27 4.90 -18.11
CA ASP A 42 -24.57 5.39 -18.57
C ASP A 42 -24.69 5.47 -20.11
N ASN A 43 -23.56 5.77 -20.78
CA ASN A 43 -23.58 6.03 -22.24
C ASN A 43 -22.41 5.37 -23.01
N GLY A 44 -21.48 4.68 -22.31
CA GLY A 44 -20.33 4.00 -22.91
C GLY A 44 -19.25 4.93 -23.45
N GLN A 45 -19.31 6.23 -23.18
CA GLN A 45 -18.31 7.18 -23.67
C GLN A 45 -16.99 7.07 -22.92
N PRO A 46 -15.83 7.23 -23.61
CA PRO A 46 -14.53 7.21 -22.95
C PRO A 46 -14.39 8.42 -22.01
N LEU A 47 -13.86 8.14 -20.83
CA LEU A 47 -13.48 9.13 -19.83
C LEU A 47 -11.96 9.30 -19.84
N GLY A 48 -11.51 10.53 -19.63
CA GLY A 48 -10.09 10.82 -19.40
C GLY A 48 -9.59 10.32 -18.04
N PRO A 49 -8.30 10.55 -17.73
CA PRO A 49 -7.76 10.30 -16.40
C PRO A 49 -8.47 11.17 -15.35
N VAL A 50 -8.39 10.75 -14.10
CA VAL A 50 -8.99 11.48 -12.97
C VAL A 50 -8.30 12.83 -12.80
N LEU A 51 -9.09 13.90 -12.82
CA LEU A 51 -8.61 15.25 -12.55
C LEU A 51 -8.66 15.56 -11.05
N ALA A 52 -7.91 16.60 -10.62
CA ALA A 52 -7.83 17.00 -9.22
C ALA A 52 -9.21 17.26 -8.57
N GLY A 53 -10.13 17.91 -9.28
CA GLY A 53 -11.49 18.16 -8.79
C GLY A 53 -12.31 16.88 -8.60
N GLU A 54 -12.19 15.93 -9.52
CA GLU A 54 -12.81 14.60 -9.38
C GLU A 54 -12.20 13.81 -8.22
N ALA A 55 -10.87 13.77 -8.14
CA ALA A 55 -10.16 13.12 -7.04
C ALA A 55 -10.54 13.67 -5.67
N ARG A 56 -10.77 14.99 -5.58
CA ARG A 56 -11.27 15.63 -4.37
C ARG A 56 -12.63 15.08 -3.96
N ILE A 57 -13.59 15.04 -4.88
CA ILE A 57 -14.93 14.52 -4.62
C ILE A 57 -14.89 13.05 -4.21
N LEU A 58 -14.05 12.25 -4.90
CA LEU A 58 -13.88 10.83 -4.58
C LEU A 58 -13.32 10.63 -3.19
N ALA A 59 -12.31 11.44 -2.80
CA ALA A 59 -11.70 11.38 -1.47
C ALA A 59 -12.68 11.78 -0.36
N GLU A 60 -13.41 12.88 -0.54
CA GLU A 60 -14.42 13.36 0.42
C GLU A 60 -15.55 12.33 0.63
N ARG A 61 -15.94 11.60 -0.42
CA ARG A 61 -16.93 10.52 -0.30
C ARG A 61 -16.39 9.24 0.35
N ALA A 62 -15.11 8.94 0.13
CA ALA A 62 -14.46 7.78 0.74
C ALA A 62 -14.12 7.98 2.22
N PHE A 63 -13.96 9.24 2.62
CA PHE A 63 -13.66 9.61 4.01
C PHE A 63 -14.93 9.76 4.81
N THR A 64 -15.10 8.93 5.85
CA THR A 64 -16.29 8.93 6.72
C THR A 64 -16.12 9.79 7.97
N GLY A 65 -14.96 10.43 8.16
CA GLY A 65 -14.70 11.34 9.27
C GLY A 65 -15.23 12.76 9.00
N GLU A 66 -15.09 13.64 10.02
CA GLU A 66 -15.56 15.03 9.98
C GLU A 66 -14.45 16.03 9.60
N ALA A 67 -13.19 15.56 9.48
CA ALA A 67 -12.05 16.43 9.21
C ALA A 67 -12.10 17.00 7.78
N ALA A 68 -11.79 18.29 7.65
CA ALA A 68 -11.76 18.96 6.34
C ALA A 68 -10.57 18.49 5.50
N LEU A 69 -10.75 18.42 4.18
CA LEU A 69 -9.68 18.19 3.24
C LEU A 69 -8.74 19.40 3.21
N THR A 70 -7.46 19.19 3.46
CA THR A 70 -6.43 20.25 3.54
C THR A 70 -5.55 20.34 2.30
N ALA A 71 -5.27 19.21 1.64
CA ALA A 71 -4.42 19.16 0.46
C ALA A 71 -4.81 18.03 -0.48
N ILE A 72 -4.51 18.24 -1.77
CA ILE A 72 -4.55 17.19 -2.79
C ILE A 72 -3.29 17.27 -3.63
N ARG A 73 -2.63 16.13 -3.85
CA ARG A 73 -1.38 16.04 -4.61
C ARG A 73 -1.41 14.84 -5.54
N ARG A 74 -0.79 14.98 -6.71
CA ARG A 74 -0.62 13.89 -7.65
C ARG A 74 0.79 13.31 -7.51
N PHE A 75 0.88 11.99 -7.56
CA PHE A 75 2.12 11.22 -7.59
C PHE A 75 2.17 10.39 -8.88
N ALA A 76 3.34 10.32 -9.50
CA ALA A 76 3.62 9.34 -10.53
C ALA A 76 3.83 7.95 -9.90
N ALA A 77 3.83 6.89 -10.71
CA ALA A 77 3.96 5.53 -10.18
C ALA A 77 5.31 5.30 -9.48
N GLU A 78 6.38 5.89 -10.00
CA GLU A 78 7.75 5.86 -9.48
C GLU A 78 7.93 6.64 -8.18
N ASP A 79 7.13 7.71 -7.98
CA ASP A 79 7.16 8.58 -6.81
C ASP A 79 6.07 8.24 -5.78
N ALA A 80 5.41 7.08 -5.95
CA ALA A 80 4.30 6.69 -5.09
C ALA A 80 4.73 6.64 -3.61
N PRO A 81 3.99 7.27 -2.68
CA PRO A 81 4.32 7.25 -1.27
C PRO A 81 4.33 5.84 -0.68
N LEU A 82 5.27 5.56 0.24
CA LEU A 82 5.41 4.25 0.89
C LEU A 82 4.12 3.76 1.56
N ASP A 83 3.32 4.65 2.13
CA ASP A 83 2.06 4.29 2.78
C ASP A 83 0.95 3.90 1.80
N LEU A 84 1.11 4.14 0.49
CA LEU A 84 0.25 3.58 -0.55
C LEU A 84 0.52 2.09 -0.80
N ARG A 85 1.77 1.64 -0.70
CA ARG A 85 2.22 0.26 -0.97
C ARG A 85 1.85 -0.27 -2.36
N LYS A 86 1.74 0.63 -3.35
CA LYS A 86 1.44 0.30 -4.74
C LYS A 86 2.17 1.27 -5.65
N HIS A 87 2.89 0.76 -6.65
CA HIS A 87 3.55 1.56 -7.68
C HIS A 87 2.55 1.91 -8.79
N ARG A 88 1.67 2.87 -8.50
CA ARG A 88 0.63 3.33 -9.43
C ARG A 88 0.48 4.85 -9.38
N PRO A 89 0.20 5.50 -10.52
CA PRO A 89 -0.10 6.92 -10.52
C PRO A 89 -1.34 7.17 -9.66
N SER A 90 -1.22 8.10 -8.72
CA SER A 90 -2.27 8.29 -7.72
C SER A 90 -2.45 9.75 -7.30
N TRP A 91 -3.64 10.06 -6.85
CA TRP A 91 -3.96 11.27 -6.11
C TRP A 91 -3.97 10.95 -4.62
N GLN A 92 -3.25 11.73 -3.83
CA GLN A 92 -3.30 11.72 -2.38
C GLN A 92 -4.13 12.90 -1.91
N ALA A 93 -5.19 12.64 -1.19
CA ALA A 93 -5.99 13.63 -0.48
C ALA A 93 -5.64 13.55 1.01
N GLU A 94 -5.23 14.68 1.61
CA GLU A 94 -4.86 14.77 3.02
C GLU A 94 -5.91 15.55 3.80
N PHE A 95 -6.40 14.99 4.91
CA PHE A 95 -7.39 15.57 5.79
C PHE A 95 -6.73 16.16 7.05
N ALA A 96 -7.43 17.10 7.72
CA ALA A 96 -6.90 17.83 8.88
C ALA A 96 -6.53 16.93 10.08
N ASP A 97 -7.16 15.76 10.21
CA ASP A 97 -6.82 14.73 11.22
C ASP A 97 -5.56 13.91 10.85
N GLY A 98 -4.96 14.21 9.70
CA GLY A 98 -3.83 13.50 9.14
C GLY A 98 -4.21 12.21 8.42
N THR A 99 -5.48 11.91 8.19
CA THR A 99 -5.90 10.80 7.33
C THR A 99 -5.56 11.11 5.88
N ARG A 100 -5.10 10.09 5.14
CA ARG A 100 -4.79 10.18 3.71
C ARG A 100 -5.63 9.18 2.92
N VAL A 101 -6.27 9.65 1.89
CA VAL A 101 -7.01 8.82 0.93
C VAL A 101 -6.25 8.82 -0.39
N TYR A 102 -5.99 7.65 -0.92
CA TYR A 102 -5.31 7.46 -2.20
C TYR A 102 -6.30 7.00 -3.26
N ILE A 103 -6.30 7.69 -4.38
CA ILE A 103 -7.19 7.44 -5.52
C ILE A 103 -6.32 7.18 -6.74
N ASP A 104 -6.60 6.12 -7.45
CA ASP A 104 -5.94 5.80 -8.71
C ASP A 104 -6.21 6.89 -9.75
N ALA A 105 -5.14 7.46 -10.32
CA ALA A 105 -5.24 8.57 -11.26
C ALA A 105 -5.83 8.15 -12.62
N ASP A 106 -5.76 6.87 -12.96
CA ASP A 106 -6.25 6.35 -14.24
C ASP A 106 -7.67 5.80 -14.13
N THR A 107 -8.02 5.20 -12.97
CA THR A 107 -9.31 4.50 -12.82
C THR A 107 -10.31 5.22 -11.93
N GLY A 108 -9.86 6.05 -10.98
CA GLY A 108 -10.72 6.65 -9.97
C GLY A 108 -11.08 5.69 -8.82
N GLU A 109 -10.45 4.52 -8.76
CA GLU A 109 -10.62 3.57 -7.65
C GLU A 109 -9.93 4.10 -6.39
N VAL A 110 -10.57 3.92 -5.23
CA VAL A 110 -9.93 4.19 -3.94
C VAL A 110 -8.94 3.08 -3.64
N LEU A 111 -7.65 3.38 -3.75
CA LEU A 111 -6.57 2.40 -3.55
C LEU A 111 -6.29 2.09 -2.10
N ALA A 112 -6.35 3.11 -1.24
CA ALA A 112 -6.07 2.99 0.18
C ALA A 112 -6.62 4.18 0.98
N LEU A 113 -7.00 3.90 2.23
CA LEU A 113 -7.25 4.90 3.26
C LEU A 113 -6.27 4.64 4.40
N ARG A 114 -5.49 5.68 4.78
CA ARG A 114 -4.42 5.58 5.78
C ARG A 114 -4.63 6.62 6.86
N THR A 115 -5.10 6.17 8.01
CA THR A 115 -5.23 7.02 9.20
C THR A 115 -3.86 7.31 9.80
N ARG A 116 -3.77 8.32 10.68
CA ARG A 116 -2.56 8.59 11.46
C ARG A 116 -2.15 7.39 12.31
N PHE A 117 -3.12 6.72 12.92
CA PHE A 117 -2.89 5.51 13.71
C PHE A 117 -2.30 4.37 12.85
N TRP A 118 -2.85 4.16 11.63
CA TRP A 118 -2.32 3.16 10.72
C TRP A 118 -0.84 3.39 10.41
N ARG A 119 -0.41 4.64 10.19
CA ARG A 119 1.00 4.95 9.90
C ARG A 119 1.93 4.67 11.08
N VAL A 120 1.48 4.95 12.30
CA VAL A 120 2.24 4.59 13.52
C VAL A 120 2.36 3.07 13.62
N PHE A 121 1.25 2.35 13.44
CA PHE A 121 1.26 0.89 13.44
C PHE A 121 2.19 0.33 12.36
N ASP A 122 2.12 0.84 11.13
CA ASP A 122 2.94 0.43 10.01
C ASP A 122 4.45 0.65 10.25
N PHE A 123 4.79 1.77 10.89
CA PHE A 123 6.17 2.03 11.31
C PHE A 123 6.64 1.02 12.37
N MET A 124 5.83 0.77 13.40
CA MET A 124 6.13 -0.21 14.44
C MET A 124 6.22 -1.63 13.87
N TRP A 125 5.38 -1.95 12.89
CA TRP A 125 5.45 -3.21 12.16
C TRP A 125 6.78 -3.35 11.39
N GLY A 126 7.21 -2.31 10.67
CA GLY A 126 8.51 -2.29 9.99
C GLY A 126 9.68 -2.55 10.94
N LEU A 127 9.66 -1.96 12.15
CA LEU A 127 10.65 -2.24 13.19
C LEU A 127 10.58 -3.69 13.67
N HIS A 128 9.38 -4.25 13.82
CA HIS A 128 9.18 -5.62 14.28
C HIS A 128 9.75 -6.65 13.30
N ILE A 129 9.56 -6.44 12.00
CA ILE A 129 10.10 -7.33 10.96
C ILE A 129 11.54 -7.00 10.56
N MET A 130 12.17 -6.01 11.22
CA MET A 130 13.54 -5.54 10.91
C MET A 130 13.71 -4.96 9.50
N ASP A 131 12.61 -4.50 8.88
CA ASP A 131 12.60 -3.78 7.61
C ASP A 131 11.95 -2.39 7.76
N PRO A 132 12.70 -1.38 8.22
CA PRO A 132 12.16 -0.03 8.38
C PRO A 132 11.93 0.72 7.06
N ALA A 133 12.55 0.25 5.96
CA ALA A 133 12.53 0.92 4.67
C ALA A 133 11.26 0.59 3.86
N GLU A 134 11.09 -0.65 3.47
CA GLU A 134 9.97 -1.09 2.62
C GLU A 134 8.80 -1.65 3.42
N ARG A 135 9.08 -2.24 4.59
CA ARG A 135 8.11 -2.82 5.54
C ARG A 135 7.29 -3.97 4.96
N GLU A 136 7.84 -4.64 3.97
CA GLU A 136 7.20 -5.74 3.24
C GLU A 136 8.07 -6.99 3.20
N ASP A 137 9.40 -6.83 3.27
CA ASP A 137 10.34 -7.93 3.15
C ASP A 137 10.96 -8.31 4.50
N THR A 138 10.81 -9.57 4.88
CA THR A 138 11.49 -10.16 6.04
C THR A 138 12.91 -10.60 5.74
N SER A 139 13.37 -10.50 4.49
CA SER A 139 14.72 -10.90 4.06
C SER A 139 15.75 -9.77 4.16
N HIS A 140 15.56 -8.83 5.08
CA HIS A 140 16.42 -7.66 5.24
C HIS A 140 17.80 -8.03 5.84
N PRO A 141 18.92 -7.44 5.35
CA PRO A 141 20.28 -7.72 5.86
C PRO A 141 20.44 -7.54 7.37
N LEU A 142 19.70 -6.63 7.97
CA LEU A 142 19.68 -6.41 9.42
C LEU A 142 19.20 -7.65 10.17
N LEU A 143 18.17 -8.34 9.68
CA LEU A 143 17.64 -9.56 10.27
C LEU A 143 18.72 -10.67 10.25
N TYR A 144 19.38 -10.85 9.11
CA TYR A 144 20.47 -11.84 9.00
C TYR A 144 21.65 -11.52 9.93
N GLY A 145 22.02 -10.25 10.06
CA GLY A 145 23.06 -9.79 10.97
C GLY A 145 22.74 -10.11 12.44
N LEU A 146 21.52 -9.81 12.89
CA LEU A 146 21.07 -10.10 14.24
C LEU A 146 20.92 -11.60 14.50
N ALA A 147 20.43 -12.35 13.52
CA ALA A 147 20.36 -13.81 13.63
C ALA A 147 21.75 -14.44 13.77
N ALA A 148 22.73 -14.02 12.99
CA ALA A 148 24.12 -14.46 13.09
C ALA A 148 24.73 -14.11 14.46
N LEU A 149 24.54 -12.88 14.94
CA LEU A 149 25.01 -12.46 16.27
C LEU A 149 24.37 -13.29 17.39
N SER A 150 23.09 -13.57 17.30
CA SER A 150 22.37 -14.41 18.25
C SER A 150 22.93 -15.84 18.26
N LEU A 151 23.20 -16.42 17.08
CA LEU A 151 23.79 -17.75 16.97
C LEU A 151 25.18 -17.80 17.61
N ILE A 152 26.04 -16.83 17.32
CA ILE A 152 27.38 -16.72 17.94
C ILE A 152 27.26 -16.64 19.47
N SER A 153 26.35 -15.82 19.98
CA SER A 153 26.13 -15.67 21.42
C SER A 153 25.69 -16.96 22.07
N VAL A 154 24.79 -17.72 21.44
CA VAL A 154 24.36 -19.04 21.95
C VAL A 154 25.52 -20.03 21.95
N LEU A 155 26.33 -20.09 20.89
CA LEU A 155 27.48 -21.00 20.82
C LEU A 155 28.53 -20.68 21.88
N LEU A 156 28.85 -19.39 22.08
CA LEU A 156 29.78 -18.96 23.14
C LEU A 156 29.26 -19.27 24.53
N GLY A 157 27.99 -18.98 24.80
CA GLY A 157 27.34 -19.30 26.08
C GLY A 157 27.37 -20.80 26.38
N THR A 158 27.07 -21.61 25.38
CA THR A 158 27.13 -23.08 25.48
C THR A 158 28.56 -23.57 25.79
N ALA A 159 29.56 -23.08 25.05
CA ALA A 159 30.96 -23.45 25.28
C ALA A 159 31.44 -23.07 26.69
N LEU A 160 31.08 -21.87 27.17
CA LEU A 160 31.40 -21.43 28.52
C LEU A 160 30.72 -22.30 29.60
N LEU A 161 29.48 -22.72 29.38
CA LEU A 161 28.76 -23.60 30.30
C LEU A 161 29.46 -24.96 30.45
N PHE A 162 29.89 -25.59 29.34
CA PHE A 162 30.62 -26.85 29.36
C PHE A 162 31.99 -26.72 30.03
N ARG A 163 32.73 -25.63 29.73
CA ARG A 163 34.02 -25.33 30.36
C ARG A 163 33.87 -25.18 31.87
N ARG A 164 32.86 -24.48 32.35
CA ARG A 164 32.60 -24.29 33.78
C ARG A 164 32.24 -25.60 34.49
N ARG A 165 31.43 -26.47 33.84
CA ARG A 165 31.09 -27.79 34.37
C ARG A 165 32.33 -28.66 34.51
N ARG A 166 33.22 -28.72 33.53
CA ARG A 166 34.47 -29.48 33.55
C ARG A 166 35.39 -29.04 34.68
N ASN A 167 35.59 -27.75 34.89
CA ASN A 167 36.42 -27.21 35.93
C ASN A 167 35.89 -27.57 37.34
N ARG A 168 34.57 -27.56 37.56
CA ARG A 168 33.98 -27.95 38.84
C ARG A 168 34.17 -29.45 39.20
N GLN A 169 34.26 -30.30 38.20
CA GLN A 169 34.53 -31.75 38.44
C GLN A 169 35.97 -31.99 38.85
N VAL A 170 36.93 -31.26 38.25
CA VAL A 170 38.36 -31.38 38.59
C VAL A 170 38.67 -30.88 40.01
N THR A 171 37.94 -29.91 40.55
CA THR A 171 38.16 -29.35 41.90
C THR A 171 37.51 -30.21 43.01
N ARG A 172 36.71 -31.22 42.68
CA ARG A 172 36.05 -32.13 43.62
C ARG A 172 36.70 -33.53 43.70
N ALA A 173 37.69 -33.80 42.88
CA ALA A 173 38.54 -35.00 42.93
C ALA A 173 39.89 -34.70 43.65
#